data_b4a769c60aeed233cc845542dba70ca1
#
_entry.id   b4a769c60aeed233cc845542dba70ca1
#
_cell.length_a   1.000
_cell.length_b   1.000
_cell.length_c   1.000
_cell.angle_alpha   90.00
_cell.angle_beta   90.00
_cell.angle_gamma   90.00
#
_symmetry.space_group_name_H-M   'P 1'
#
loop_
_entity.id
_entity.type
_entity.pdbx_description
1 polymer ?
#
loop_
_entity_poly.entity_id
_entity_poly.type
_entity_poly.pdbx_seq_one_letter_code
_entity_poly.pdbx_strand_id
1 'polypeptide(L)'
;LDAFGAVLIEGPKWCGKTTTASQLANSILRMQDPSLREEYLVTAKTKPSILLNGATPRLIDEWQDAPMLWDAVRTVVDDRQIPGQFILTGSNAVDKSQIHHSGVGRIARLRMLPMSLWESQESTGEVSLKELFNNPDYDIDGKMSKMTVEELIFAASRGGWPASLLARTPKAQLLVAKNYVQTICSNDISSIDGKKRDARLTSMILRAYARNVSTLVKKKSLLDDVTSS
;
A
#
# COMPACT_ATOMS: atom_id res chain seq x y z
N LEU A 1 -4.41 13.69 -9.05
CA LEU A 1 -4.09 13.70 -10.48
C LEU A 1 -4.11 15.13 -11.06
N ASP A 2 -4.92 16.02 -10.54
CA ASP A 2 -5.09 17.38 -11.10
C ASP A 2 -3.86 18.29 -10.93
N ALA A 3 -2.96 17.98 -9.99
CA ALA A 3 -1.80 18.79 -9.66
C ALA A 3 -0.47 18.25 -10.19
N PHE A 4 -0.40 16.98 -10.58
CA PHE A 4 0.84 16.31 -10.97
C PHE A 4 0.64 15.48 -12.23
N GLY A 5 1.68 15.37 -13.07
CA GLY A 5 1.65 14.56 -14.27
C GLY A 5 1.48 13.06 -14.00
N ALA A 6 2.00 12.59 -12.86
CA ALA A 6 1.84 11.21 -12.42
C ALA A 6 1.64 11.11 -10.90
N VAL A 7 1.02 10.01 -10.45
CA VAL A 7 0.85 9.67 -9.04
C VAL A 7 1.29 8.24 -8.80
N LEU A 8 2.20 8.04 -7.83
CA LEU A 8 2.56 6.72 -7.32
C LEU A 8 1.69 6.41 -6.11
N ILE A 9 0.92 5.33 -6.16
CA ILE A 9 0.21 4.75 -5.04
C ILE A 9 1.06 3.62 -4.46
N GLU A 10 1.65 3.86 -3.29
CA GLU A 10 2.47 2.88 -2.58
C GLU A 10 1.80 2.44 -1.28
N GLY A 11 2.04 1.20 -0.86
CA GLY A 11 1.44 0.66 0.35
C GLY A 11 1.58 -0.85 0.43
N PRO A 12 1.14 -1.47 1.55
CA PRO A 12 1.27 -2.91 1.74
C PRO A 12 0.54 -3.69 0.65
N LYS A 13 0.95 -4.94 0.45
CA LYS A 13 0.24 -5.85 -0.47
C LYS A 13 -1.22 -6.00 -0.03
N TRP A 14 -2.12 -6.15 -1.01
CA TRP A 14 -3.55 -6.39 -0.83
C TRP A 14 -4.37 -5.28 -0.16
N CYS A 15 -3.80 -4.09 0.05
CA CYS A 15 -4.57 -2.96 0.60
C CYS A 15 -5.53 -2.31 -0.41
N GLY A 16 -5.55 -2.75 -1.67
CA GLY A 16 -6.49 -2.28 -2.70
C GLY A 16 -5.91 -1.30 -3.71
N LYS A 17 -4.58 -1.10 -3.78
CA LYS A 17 -3.92 -0.13 -4.68
C LYS A 17 -4.40 -0.23 -6.14
N THR A 18 -4.27 -1.42 -6.72
CA THR A 18 -4.66 -1.69 -8.12
C THR A 18 -6.15 -1.43 -8.34
N THR A 19 -7.00 -1.86 -7.41
CA THR A 19 -8.46 -1.66 -7.48
C THR A 19 -8.80 -0.18 -7.48
N THR A 20 -8.24 0.59 -6.57
CA THR A 20 -8.46 2.05 -6.49
C THR A 20 -7.92 2.76 -7.73
N ALA A 21 -6.70 2.44 -8.16
CA ALA A 21 -6.09 3.02 -9.35
C ALA A 21 -6.89 2.73 -10.63
N SER A 22 -7.41 1.50 -10.75
CA SER A 22 -8.17 1.07 -11.94
C SER A 22 -9.49 1.83 -12.13
N GLN A 23 -10.07 2.37 -11.05
CA GLN A 23 -11.31 3.17 -11.14
C GLN A 23 -11.11 4.51 -11.86
N LEU A 24 -9.89 5.03 -11.87
CA LEU A 24 -9.54 6.30 -12.47
C LEU A 24 -8.78 6.14 -13.80
N ALA A 25 -8.33 4.92 -14.11
CA ALA A 25 -7.48 4.65 -15.26
C ALA A 25 -8.32 4.42 -16.54
N ASN A 26 -7.93 5.08 -17.63
CA ASN A 26 -8.51 4.86 -18.96
C ASN A 26 -7.78 3.74 -19.74
N SER A 27 -6.57 3.37 -19.33
CA SER A 27 -5.84 2.20 -19.84
C SER A 27 -4.94 1.62 -18.77
N ILE A 28 -4.64 0.31 -18.87
CA ILE A 28 -3.88 -0.41 -17.84
C ILE A 28 -2.75 -1.20 -18.48
N LEU A 29 -1.54 -1.05 -17.95
CA LEU A 29 -0.38 -1.89 -18.20
C LEU A 29 -0.14 -2.73 -16.94
N ARG A 30 -0.33 -4.05 -17.01
CA ARG A 30 -0.05 -4.98 -15.92
C ARG A 30 1.30 -5.63 -16.11
N MET A 31 2.32 -5.18 -15.37
CA MET A 31 3.69 -5.72 -15.50
C MET A 31 3.80 -7.21 -15.14
N GLN A 32 2.83 -7.73 -14.37
CA GLN A 32 2.79 -9.13 -13.94
C GLN A 32 1.83 -10.00 -14.77
N ASP A 33 1.38 -9.54 -15.94
CA ASP A 33 0.57 -10.37 -16.85
C ASP A 33 1.40 -11.59 -17.31
N PRO A 34 1.00 -12.82 -16.97
CA PRO A 34 1.81 -14.00 -17.26
C PRO A 34 2.11 -14.22 -18.74
N SER A 35 1.22 -13.75 -19.62
CA SER A 35 1.34 -13.92 -21.08
C SER A 35 2.24 -12.89 -21.75
N LEU A 36 2.40 -11.70 -21.13
CA LEU A 36 3.10 -10.56 -21.73
C LEU A 36 4.30 -10.08 -20.91
N ARG A 37 4.52 -10.65 -19.73
CA ARG A 37 5.54 -10.19 -18.78
C ARG A 37 6.94 -10.11 -19.37
N GLU A 38 7.37 -11.15 -20.07
CA GLU A 38 8.72 -11.19 -20.68
C GLU A 38 8.86 -10.11 -21.80
N GLU A 39 7.84 -9.95 -22.63
CA GLU A 39 7.80 -8.92 -23.67
C GLU A 39 7.86 -7.52 -23.03
N TYR A 40 7.10 -7.28 -21.97
CA TYR A 40 7.10 -5.99 -21.26
C TYR A 40 8.46 -5.69 -20.64
N LEU A 41 9.14 -6.67 -20.06
CA LEU A 41 10.46 -6.49 -19.47
C LEU A 41 11.53 -6.17 -20.53
N VAL A 42 11.48 -6.83 -21.69
CA VAL A 42 12.37 -6.55 -22.82
C VAL A 42 12.10 -5.14 -23.38
N THR A 43 10.82 -4.82 -23.60
CA THR A 43 10.41 -3.52 -24.10
C THR A 43 10.75 -2.38 -23.15
N ALA A 44 10.58 -2.60 -21.84
CA ALA A 44 10.96 -1.61 -20.83
C ALA A 44 12.45 -1.30 -20.85
N LYS A 45 13.31 -2.29 -21.12
CA LYS A 45 14.77 -2.12 -21.22
C LYS A 45 15.21 -1.45 -22.51
N THR A 46 14.53 -1.71 -23.62
CA THR A 46 14.94 -1.27 -24.96
C THR A 46 14.26 0.04 -25.40
N LYS A 47 12.95 0.15 -25.21
CA LYS A 47 12.14 1.29 -25.61
C LYS A 47 10.95 1.51 -24.68
N PRO A 48 11.15 1.94 -23.44
CA PRO A 48 10.11 2.06 -22.40
C PRO A 48 8.94 2.96 -22.82
N SER A 49 9.18 3.94 -23.71
CA SER A 49 8.13 4.84 -24.22
C SER A 49 6.98 4.11 -24.93
N ILE A 50 7.21 2.93 -25.50
CA ILE A 50 6.15 2.12 -26.13
C ILE A 50 5.12 1.68 -25.08
N LEU A 51 5.57 1.28 -23.90
CA LEU A 51 4.72 0.83 -22.80
C LEU A 51 3.88 1.97 -22.20
N LEU A 52 4.31 3.22 -22.40
CA LEU A 52 3.62 4.41 -21.91
C LEU A 52 2.53 4.90 -22.88
N ASN A 53 2.42 4.31 -24.07
CA ASN A 53 1.38 4.63 -25.02
C ASN A 53 0.03 4.02 -24.59
N GLY A 54 -1.03 4.84 -24.57
CA GLY A 54 -2.37 4.44 -24.21
C GLY A 54 -3.20 5.62 -23.72
N ALA A 55 -4.50 5.39 -23.56
CA ALA A 55 -5.40 6.41 -23.03
C ALA A 55 -5.01 6.78 -21.59
N THR A 56 -4.95 8.08 -21.30
CA THR A 56 -4.58 8.62 -19.98
C THR A 56 -5.83 9.02 -19.17
N PRO A 57 -5.82 8.91 -17.85
CA PRO A 57 -4.75 8.35 -17.00
C PRO A 57 -4.43 6.90 -17.34
N ARG A 58 -3.13 6.57 -17.50
CA ARG A 58 -2.67 5.21 -17.73
C ARG A 58 -2.13 4.61 -16.44
N LEU A 59 -2.71 3.49 -16.01
CA LEU A 59 -2.20 2.73 -14.86
C LEU A 59 -1.02 1.85 -15.30
N ILE A 60 0.07 1.95 -14.57
CA ILE A 60 1.22 1.05 -14.63
C ILE A 60 1.23 0.26 -13.30
N ASP A 61 0.68 -0.96 -13.37
CA ASP A 61 0.49 -1.81 -12.19
C ASP A 61 1.75 -2.63 -11.92
N GLU A 62 2.21 -2.62 -10.66
CA GLU A 62 3.46 -3.24 -10.18
C GLU A 62 4.71 -2.72 -10.95
N TRP A 63 4.81 -1.38 -11.10
CA TRP A 63 5.87 -0.71 -11.86
C TRP A 63 7.29 -1.10 -11.43
N GLN A 64 7.50 -1.52 -10.18
CA GLN A 64 8.79 -1.93 -9.66
C GLN A 64 9.38 -3.18 -10.34
N ASP A 65 8.59 -3.93 -11.08
CA ASP A 65 9.10 -5.04 -11.91
C ASP A 65 9.93 -4.54 -13.09
N ALA A 66 9.74 -3.27 -13.49
CA ALA A 66 10.54 -2.57 -14.49
C ALA A 66 10.89 -1.14 -14.02
N PRO A 67 11.85 -0.96 -13.11
CA PRO A 67 12.17 0.33 -12.49
C PRO A 67 12.54 1.45 -13.46
N MET A 68 13.04 1.10 -14.67
CA MET A 68 13.33 2.07 -15.72
C MET A 68 12.10 2.82 -16.23
N LEU A 69 10.89 2.29 -16.02
CA LEU A 69 9.64 2.99 -16.34
C LEU A 69 9.47 4.27 -15.52
N TRP A 70 10.07 4.37 -14.35
CA TRP A 70 10.06 5.58 -13.53
C TRP A 70 10.64 6.78 -14.26
N ASP A 71 11.84 6.64 -14.79
CA ASP A 71 12.51 7.72 -15.52
C ASP A 71 11.81 8.00 -16.86
N ALA A 72 11.27 6.98 -17.51
CA ALA A 72 10.51 7.15 -18.74
C ALA A 72 9.19 7.93 -18.51
N VAL A 73 8.45 7.60 -17.43
CA VAL A 73 7.24 8.34 -17.03
C VAL A 73 7.59 9.79 -16.74
N ARG A 74 8.65 10.05 -15.96
CA ARG A 74 9.10 11.41 -15.69
C ARG A 74 9.39 12.20 -16.97
N THR A 75 10.12 11.61 -17.91
CA THR A 75 10.43 12.25 -19.19
C THR A 75 9.16 12.60 -19.99
N VAL A 76 8.22 11.65 -20.12
CA VAL A 76 6.97 11.89 -20.83
C VAL A 76 6.12 12.95 -20.14
N VAL A 77 6.11 13.00 -18.81
CA VAL A 77 5.43 14.06 -18.05
C VAL A 77 6.05 15.42 -18.32
N ASP A 78 7.39 15.50 -18.37
CA ASP A 78 8.12 16.74 -18.69
C ASP A 78 7.82 17.21 -20.13
N ASP A 79 7.79 16.28 -21.08
CA ASP A 79 7.57 16.61 -22.50
C ASP A 79 6.11 17.09 -22.74
N ARG A 80 5.13 16.46 -22.13
CA ARG A 80 3.72 16.77 -22.35
C ARG A 80 3.20 17.92 -21.53
N GLN A 81 3.76 18.15 -20.33
CA GLN A 81 3.35 19.21 -19.38
C GLN A 81 1.86 19.23 -19.05
N ILE A 82 1.20 18.06 -19.04
CA ILE A 82 -0.22 17.89 -18.74
C ILE A 82 -0.34 17.10 -17.42
N PRO A 83 -1.21 17.49 -16.49
CA PRO A 83 -1.47 16.69 -15.27
C PRO A 83 -2.25 15.40 -15.59
N GLY A 84 -2.25 14.47 -14.63
CA GLY A 84 -3.12 13.30 -14.67
C GLY A 84 -2.81 12.24 -15.72
N GLN A 85 -1.55 12.12 -16.16
CA GLN A 85 -1.21 11.21 -17.26
C GLN A 85 -1.02 9.76 -16.81
N PHE A 86 -0.39 9.56 -15.65
CA PHE A 86 -0.03 8.22 -15.19
C PHE A 86 -0.41 7.99 -13.73
N ILE A 87 -0.80 6.76 -13.44
CA ILE A 87 -0.93 6.22 -12.08
C ILE A 87 0.02 5.02 -12.01
N LEU A 88 0.92 5.01 -11.06
CA LEU A 88 1.80 3.88 -10.79
C LEU A 88 1.34 3.21 -9.50
N THR A 89 1.28 1.88 -9.47
CA THR A 89 1.06 1.13 -8.23
C THR A 89 2.25 0.24 -7.97
N GLY A 90 2.62 0.11 -6.70
CA GLY A 90 3.69 -0.77 -6.31
C GLY A 90 3.77 -1.02 -4.80
N SER A 91 4.46 -2.08 -4.42
CA SER A 91 4.84 -2.31 -3.03
C SER A 91 6.03 -1.42 -2.66
N ASN A 92 6.23 -1.15 -1.35
CA ASN A 92 7.32 -0.29 -0.84
C ASN A 92 8.74 -0.85 -1.08
N ALA A 93 8.86 -2.08 -1.56
CA ALA A 93 10.14 -2.75 -1.80
C ALA A 93 10.61 -2.50 -3.24
N VAL A 94 11.11 -1.32 -3.51
CA VAL A 94 11.73 -0.98 -4.80
C VAL A 94 13.24 -0.89 -4.62
N ASP A 95 13.99 -1.53 -5.51
CA ASP A 95 15.43 -1.31 -5.61
C ASP A 95 15.70 0.10 -6.14
N LYS A 96 16.00 1.01 -5.22
CA LYS A 96 16.26 2.42 -5.53
C LYS A 96 17.53 2.63 -6.34
N SER A 97 18.41 1.64 -6.45
CA SER A 97 19.66 1.73 -7.24
C SER A 97 19.39 1.86 -8.75
N GLN A 98 18.22 1.43 -9.20
CA GLN A 98 17.80 1.49 -10.61
C GLN A 98 16.99 2.75 -10.96
N ILE A 99 16.78 3.64 -10.00
CA ILE A 99 16.06 4.90 -10.19
C ILE A 99 17.09 6.02 -10.19
N HIS A 100 17.30 6.66 -11.34
CA HIS A 100 18.31 7.73 -11.47
C HIS A 100 17.80 9.10 -11.00
N HIS A 101 16.46 9.31 -11.00
CA HIS A 101 15.87 10.59 -10.62
C HIS A 101 14.77 10.45 -9.57
N SER A 102 14.65 11.40 -8.68
CA SER A 102 13.70 11.38 -7.56
C SER A 102 12.21 11.54 -7.96
N GLY A 103 11.95 12.05 -9.18
CA GLY A 103 10.59 12.36 -9.65
C GLY A 103 9.93 13.56 -8.96
N VAL A 104 10.67 14.32 -8.15
CA VAL A 104 10.14 15.50 -7.44
C VAL A 104 9.50 16.49 -8.41
N GLY A 105 8.30 16.97 -8.10
CA GLY A 105 7.53 17.91 -8.91
C GLY A 105 6.79 17.28 -10.10
N ARG A 106 7.04 16.01 -10.47
CA ARG A 106 6.41 15.30 -11.58
C ARG A 106 5.53 14.15 -11.12
N ILE A 107 6.02 13.40 -10.11
CA ILE A 107 5.34 12.22 -9.59
C ILE A 107 5.04 12.45 -8.12
N ALA A 108 3.77 12.62 -7.80
CA ALA A 108 3.31 12.67 -6.41
C ALA A 108 3.32 11.26 -5.80
N ARG A 109 3.52 11.18 -4.49
CA ARG A 109 3.45 9.92 -3.74
C ARG A 109 2.22 9.91 -2.84
N LEU A 110 1.41 8.90 -2.98
CA LEU A 110 0.24 8.65 -2.13
C LEU A 110 0.46 7.31 -1.40
N ARG A 111 0.55 7.39 -0.10
CA ARG A 111 0.63 6.19 0.74
C ARG A 111 -0.77 5.67 1.03
N MET A 112 -1.08 4.50 0.54
CA MET A 112 -2.33 3.79 0.81
C MET A 112 -2.13 2.80 1.96
N LEU A 113 -3.00 2.84 2.94
CA LEU A 113 -3.03 1.92 4.09
C LEU A 113 -4.20 0.94 3.94
N PRO A 114 -4.25 -0.12 4.75
CA PRO A 114 -5.48 -0.90 4.91
C PRO A 114 -6.65 0.00 5.32
N MET A 115 -7.88 -0.46 5.07
CA MET A 115 -9.10 0.31 5.32
C MET A 115 -9.22 0.68 6.80
N SER A 116 -9.56 1.93 7.06
CA SER A 116 -9.95 2.42 8.38
C SER A 116 -11.35 1.93 8.77
N LEU A 117 -11.72 2.10 10.04
CA LEU A 117 -13.10 1.79 10.49
C LEU A 117 -14.15 2.66 9.80
N TRP A 118 -13.78 3.85 9.32
CA TRP A 118 -14.67 4.69 8.51
C TRP A 118 -14.90 4.07 7.12
N GLU A 119 -13.84 3.66 6.43
CA GLU A 119 -13.93 3.06 5.09
C GLU A 119 -14.61 1.69 5.13
N SER A 120 -14.50 0.94 6.24
CA SER A 120 -15.24 -0.31 6.46
C SER A 120 -16.67 -0.11 6.97
N GLN A 121 -17.12 1.14 7.11
CA GLN A 121 -18.47 1.53 7.58
C GLN A 121 -18.79 1.10 9.02
N GLU A 122 -17.82 0.87 9.83
CA GLU A 122 -17.95 0.50 11.24
C GLU A 122 -17.87 1.73 12.17
N SER A 123 -17.23 2.82 11.72
CA SER A 123 -17.26 4.10 12.42
C SER A 123 -18.49 4.91 12.00
N THR A 124 -19.12 5.56 12.96
CA THR A 124 -20.24 6.50 12.71
C THR A 124 -19.80 7.79 12.05
N GLY A 125 -18.50 8.15 12.18
CA GLY A 125 -17.98 9.42 11.72
C GLY A 125 -18.48 10.66 12.50
N GLU A 126 -19.09 10.44 13.67
CA GLU A 126 -19.61 11.55 14.50
C GLU A 126 -18.52 12.48 15.00
N VAL A 127 -17.29 11.99 15.14
CA VAL A 127 -16.12 12.80 15.45
C VAL A 127 -15.24 12.89 14.22
N SER A 128 -15.07 14.10 13.71
CA SER A 128 -14.23 14.40 12.55
C SER A 128 -12.95 15.10 12.98
N LEU A 129 -11.79 14.51 12.67
CA LEU A 129 -10.51 15.16 12.91
C LEU A 129 -10.39 16.49 12.15
N LYS A 130 -10.95 16.57 10.94
CA LYS A 130 -10.98 17.78 10.15
C LYS A 130 -11.76 18.90 10.87
N GLU A 131 -12.91 18.57 11.45
CA GLU A 131 -13.71 19.54 12.21
C GLU A 131 -12.99 19.98 13.47
N LEU A 132 -12.31 19.07 14.18
CA LEU A 132 -11.50 19.42 15.35
C LEU A 132 -10.39 20.44 15.04
N PHE A 133 -9.80 20.38 13.84
CA PHE A 133 -8.80 21.35 13.41
C PHE A 133 -9.38 22.65 12.89
N ASN A 134 -10.55 22.61 12.24
CA ASN A 134 -11.15 23.78 11.60
C ASN A 134 -12.04 24.58 12.54
N ASN A 135 -12.62 23.97 13.56
CA ASN A 135 -13.54 24.57 14.50
C ASN A 135 -13.06 24.29 15.94
N PRO A 136 -12.42 25.29 16.60
CA PRO A 136 -11.96 25.14 17.98
C PRO A 136 -13.08 24.83 19.00
N ASP A 137 -14.32 25.24 18.68
CA ASP A 137 -15.50 25.03 19.53
C ASP A 137 -16.27 23.75 19.17
N TYR A 138 -15.67 22.86 18.33
CA TYR A 138 -16.31 21.61 17.97
C TYR A 138 -16.44 20.68 19.18
N ASP A 139 -17.69 20.54 19.64
CA ASP A 139 -18.04 19.74 20.80
C ASP A 139 -18.09 18.26 20.44
N ILE A 140 -17.33 17.47 21.19
CA ILE A 140 -17.29 16.00 21.09
C ILE A 140 -17.95 15.30 22.28
N ASP A 141 -18.42 16.05 23.27
CA ASP A 141 -19.08 15.49 24.45
C ASP A 141 -20.36 14.75 24.05
N GLY A 142 -20.57 13.60 24.64
CA GLY A 142 -21.73 12.76 24.34
C GLY A 142 -21.67 12.02 22.99
N LYS A 143 -20.63 12.17 22.20
CA LYS A 143 -20.41 11.35 20.98
C LYS A 143 -20.10 9.92 21.36
N MET A 144 -20.82 8.97 20.77
CA MET A 144 -20.69 7.55 21.13
C MET A 144 -20.38 6.70 19.89
N SER A 145 -19.50 5.72 20.09
CA SER A 145 -19.34 4.64 19.11
C SER A 145 -20.50 3.67 19.18
N LYS A 146 -20.96 3.18 18.02
CA LYS A 146 -21.90 2.05 17.97
C LYS A 146 -21.22 0.70 18.17
N MET A 147 -19.87 0.65 18.05
CA MET A 147 -19.12 -0.58 18.25
C MET A 147 -18.97 -0.89 19.74
N THR A 148 -19.19 -2.15 20.07
CA THR A 148 -18.81 -2.71 21.39
C THR A 148 -17.28 -2.91 21.45
N VAL A 149 -16.77 -3.16 22.64
CA VAL A 149 -15.35 -3.48 22.84
C VAL A 149 -14.98 -4.79 22.14
N GLU A 150 -15.86 -5.79 22.17
CA GLU A 150 -15.67 -7.07 21.48
C GLU A 150 -15.59 -6.90 19.96
N GLU A 151 -16.45 -6.07 19.38
CA GLU A 151 -16.43 -5.75 17.95
C GLU A 151 -15.15 -4.99 17.56
N LEU A 152 -14.68 -4.08 18.40
CA LEU A 152 -13.42 -3.38 18.20
C LEU A 152 -12.21 -4.34 18.24
N ILE A 153 -12.18 -5.25 19.21
CA ILE A 153 -11.14 -6.29 19.31
C ILE A 153 -11.18 -7.20 18.08
N PHE A 154 -12.36 -7.58 17.64
CA PHE A 154 -12.52 -8.37 16.43
C PHE A 154 -12.01 -7.62 15.19
N ALA A 155 -12.41 -6.37 14.99
CA ALA A 155 -11.98 -5.53 13.90
C ALA A 155 -10.45 -5.35 13.87
N ALA A 156 -9.83 -5.12 15.04
CA ALA A 156 -8.38 -5.06 15.18
C ALA A 156 -7.70 -6.40 14.81
N SER A 157 -8.30 -7.53 15.17
CA SER A 157 -7.76 -8.87 14.91
C SER A 157 -7.86 -9.27 13.43
N ARG A 158 -8.97 -8.93 12.74
CA ARG A 158 -9.14 -9.21 11.32
C ARG A 158 -8.38 -8.23 10.41
N GLY A 159 -8.07 -7.04 10.94
CA GLY A 159 -7.44 -5.95 10.20
C GLY A 159 -8.34 -5.29 9.14
N GLY A 160 -7.82 -4.28 8.46
CA GLY A 160 -8.50 -3.49 7.43
C GLY A 160 -8.23 -3.95 5.99
N TRP A 161 -7.88 -5.22 5.76
CA TRP A 161 -7.67 -5.75 4.42
C TRP A 161 -9.01 -5.93 3.69
N PRO A 162 -9.19 -5.40 2.46
CA PRO A 162 -10.45 -5.56 1.72
C PRO A 162 -10.92 -7.03 1.63
N ALA A 163 -10.00 -7.95 1.36
CA ALA A 163 -10.33 -9.38 1.29
C ALA A 163 -10.83 -9.95 2.62
N SER A 164 -10.32 -9.45 3.76
CA SER A 164 -10.81 -9.85 5.08
C SER A 164 -12.23 -9.32 5.31
N LEU A 165 -12.49 -8.06 4.98
CA LEU A 165 -13.80 -7.44 5.13
C LEU A 165 -14.88 -8.09 4.27
N LEU A 166 -14.53 -8.51 3.05
CA LEU A 166 -15.44 -9.17 2.10
C LEU A 166 -15.69 -10.66 2.40
N ALA A 167 -14.91 -11.26 3.30
CA ALA A 167 -15.11 -12.67 3.65
C ALA A 167 -16.42 -12.88 4.42
N ARG A 168 -17.14 -13.97 4.07
CA ARG A 168 -18.54 -14.19 4.45
C ARG A 168 -18.78 -14.50 5.92
N THR A 169 -17.77 -14.97 6.64
CA THR A 169 -17.91 -15.36 8.05
C THR A 169 -16.81 -14.79 8.91
N PRO A 170 -17.03 -14.53 10.19
CA PRO A 170 -16.00 -14.04 11.12
C PRO A 170 -14.74 -14.93 11.13
N LYS A 171 -14.93 -16.25 11.08
CA LYS A 171 -13.81 -17.21 11.01
C LYS A 171 -12.98 -17.04 9.74
N ALA A 172 -13.64 -16.84 8.58
CA ALA A 172 -12.96 -16.62 7.31
C ALA A 172 -12.23 -15.27 7.30
N GLN A 173 -12.80 -14.23 7.89
CA GLN A 173 -12.18 -12.91 8.03
C GLN A 173 -10.86 -12.99 8.81
N LEU A 174 -10.85 -13.65 9.96
CA LEU A 174 -9.65 -13.88 10.76
C LEU A 174 -8.63 -14.77 10.03
N LEU A 175 -9.08 -15.76 9.25
CA LEU A 175 -8.20 -16.63 8.48
C LEU A 175 -7.43 -15.87 7.40
N VAL A 176 -8.07 -14.90 6.73
CA VAL A 176 -7.41 -14.03 5.75
C VAL A 176 -6.26 -13.26 6.40
N ALA A 177 -6.50 -12.63 7.55
CA ALA A 177 -5.48 -11.89 8.30
C ALA A 177 -4.33 -12.80 8.76
N LYS A 178 -4.65 -13.98 9.27
CA LYS A 178 -3.65 -14.99 9.70
C LYS A 178 -2.78 -15.44 8.53
N ASN A 179 -3.38 -15.76 7.38
CA ASN A 179 -2.65 -16.18 6.19
C ASN A 179 -1.75 -15.06 5.67
N TYR A 180 -2.20 -13.80 5.73
CA TYR A 180 -1.40 -12.65 5.36
C TYR A 180 -0.11 -12.56 6.18
N VAL A 181 -0.20 -12.67 7.49
CA VAL A 181 0.98 -12.67 8.38
C VAL A 181 1.91 -13.86 8.07
N GLN A 182 1.35 -15.05 7.85
CA GLN A 182 2.14 -16.23 7.48
C GLN A 182 2.90 -16.03 6.17
N THR A 183 2.26 -15.46 5.16
CA THR A 183 2.87 -15.19 3.85
C THR A 183 4.02 -14.17 3.97
N ILE A 184 3.84 -13.12 4.76
CA ILE A 184 4.93 -12.17 5.04
C ILE A 184 6.12 -12.88 5.67
N CYS A 185 5.90 -13.70 6.69
CA CYS A 185 6.96 -14.39 7.41
C CYS A 185 7.71 -15.40 6.54
N SER A 186 7.00 -16.14 5.67
CA SER A 186 7.59 -17.23 4.88
C SER A 186 8.23 -16.75 3.58
N ASN A 187 7.64 -15.77 2.91
CA ASN A 187 7.99 -15.42 1.53
C ASN A 187 8.42 -13.96 1.36
N ASP A 188 7.56 -13.02 1.75
CA ASP A 188 7.70 -11.63 1.33
C ASP A 188 8.94 -10.95 1.90
N ILE A 189 9.29 -11.23 3.15
CA ILE A 189 10.44 -10.60 3.80
C ILE A 189 11.79 -11.03 3.16
N SER A 190 11.85 -12.22 2.59
CA SER A 190 13.03 -12.73 1.88
C SER A 190 13.13 -12.20 0.45
N SER A 191 12.00 -11.82 -0.16
CA SER A 191 11.96 -11.30 -1.53
C SER A 191 12.43 -9.84 -1.65
N ILE A 192 12.53 -9.10 -0.54
CA ILE A 192 12.90 -7.67 -0.55
C ILE A 192 14.34 -7.44 -1.08
N ASP A 193 15.27 -8.29 -0.68
CA ASP A 193 16.70 -8.19 -1.06
C ASP A 193 17.32 -9.54 -1.44
N GLY A 194 16.48 -10.56 -1.68
CA GLY A 194 16.90 -11.91 -2.05
C GLY A 194 17.55 -12.72 -0.92
N LYS A 195 17.66 -12.17 0.30
CA LYS A 195 18.27 -12.87 1.43
C LYS A 195 17.25 -13.75 2.14
N LYS A 196 17.55 -15.04 2.24
CA LYS A 196 16.72 -15.97 3.01
C LYS A 196 16.69 -15.57 4.48
N ARG A 197 15.50 -15.40 5.03
CA ARG A 197 15.26 -15.05 6.43
C ARG A 197 14.52 -16.17 7.16
N ASP A 198 14.79 -16.27 8.46
CA ASP A 198 14.08 -17.21 9.32
C ASP A 198 12.64 -16.73 9.57
N ALA A 199 11.66 -17.53 9.12
CA ALA A 199 10.25 -17.24 9.27
C ALA A 199 9.81 -17.19 10.75
N ARG A 200 10.43 -18.02 11.63
CA ARG A 200 10.18 -18.03 13.06
C ARG A 200 10.63 -16.71 13.70
N LEU A 201 11.87 -16.32 13.43
CA LEU A 201 12.41 -15.05 13.92
C LEU A 201 11.58 -13.86 13.42
N THR A 202 11.18 -13.87 12.15
CA THR A 202 10.30 -12.86 11.58
C THR A 202 8.98 -12.77 12.33
N SER A 203 8.35 -13.91 12.63
CA SER A 203 7.11 -13.96 13.40
C SER A 203 7.28 -13.42 14.82
N MET A 204 8.39 -13.72 15.49
CA MET A 204 8.70 -13.19 16.82
C MET A 204 8.87 -11.67 16.80
N ILE A 205 9.58 -11.14 15.81
CA ILE A 205 9.73 -9.69 15.61
C ILE A 205 8.38 -9.02 15.39
N LEU A 206 7.52 -9.56 14.50
CA LEU A 206 6.18 -9.00 14.28
C LEU A 206 5.31 -9.02 15.54
N ARG A 207 5.41 -10.07 16.36
CA ARG A 207 4.71 -10.12 17.67
C ARG A 207 5.24 -9.07 18.65
N ALA A 208 6.55 -8.88 18.71
CA ALA A 208 7.15 -7.84 19.57
C ALA A 208 6.67 -6.44 19.12
N TYR A 209 6.62 -6.15 17.82
CA TYR A 209 6.05 -4.91 17.32
C TYR A 209 4.55 -4.77 17.64
N ALA A 210 3.77 -5.84 17.48
CA ALA A 210 2.33 -5.82 17.76
C ALA A 210 2.03 -5.53 19.25
N ARG A 211 2.84 -6.07 20.19
CA ARG A 211 2.71 -5.76 21.62
C ARG A 211 3.03 -4.31 21.97
N ASN A 212 3.81 -3.64 21.14
CA ASN A 212 4.29 -2.29 21.37
C ASN A 212 3.68 -1.24 20.41
N VAL A 213 2.59 -1.60 19.70
CA VAL A 213 1.87 -0.67 18.81
C VAL A 213 1.40 0.55 19.61
N SER A 214 1.55 1.73 19.00
CA SER A 214 1.17 3.02 19.59
C SER A 214 1.90 3.38 20.89
N THR A 215 3.07 2.78 21.14
CA THR A 215 3.92 3.11 22.31
C THR A 215 5.28 3.63 21.88
N LEU A 216 5.95 4.38 22.77
CA LEU A 216 7.34 4.79 22.63
C LEU A 216 8.25 3.69 23.15
N VAL A 217 8.62 2.74 22.28
CA VAL A 217 9.47 1.62 22.68
C VAL A 217 10.91 1.81 22.18
N LYS A 218 11.88 1.48 23.03
CA LYS A 218 13.29 1.47 22.66
C LYS A 218 13.63 0.21 21.85
N LYS A 219 14.53 0.32 20.87
CA LYS A 219 15.00 -0.81 20.06
C LYS A 219 15.49 -1.99 20.93
N LYS A 220 16.17 -1.70 22.06
CA LYS A 220 16.62 -2.71 23.02
C LYS A 220 15.45 -3.51 23.59
N SER A 221 14.38 -2.85 24.03
CA SER A 221 13.20 -3.54 24.60
C SER A 221 12.53 -4.47 23.59
N LEU A 222 12.50 -4.10 22.29
CA LEU A 222 12.02 -5.00 21.24
C LEU A 222 12.92 -6.22 21.06
N LEU A 223 14.25 -6.04 21.14
CA LEU A 223 15.21 -7.15 21.05
C LEU A 223 15.07 -8.09 22.26
N ASP A 224 14.97 -7.55 23.47
CA ASP A 224 14.79 -8.33 24.70
C ASP A 224 13.49 -9.14 24.64
N ASP A 225 12.40 -8.58 24.11
CA ASP A 225 11.11 -9.27 23.92
C ASP A 225 11.20 -10.41 22.88
N VAL A 226 12.00 -10.25 21.82
CA VAL A 226 12.24 -11.30 20.83
C VAL A 226 13.10 -12.43 21.38
N THR A 227 14.10 -12.11 22.22
CA THR A 227 15.02 -13.11 22.78
C THR A 227 14.45 -13.87 23.97
N SER A 228 13.44 -13.34 24.65
CA SER A 228 12.75 -13.97 25.80
C SER A 228 11.52 -14.78 25.40
N SER A 229 11.16 -14.80 24.13
CA SER A 229 9.99 -15.53 23.56
C SER A 229 10.41 -16.79 22.83
#